data_10639ed059a2154a19795e3a2ca94154
#
_entry.id   10639ed059a2154a19795e3a2ca94154
#
_cell.length_a   1.000
_cell.length_b   1.000
_cell.length_c   1.000
_cell.angle_alpha   90.00
_cell.angle_beta   90.00
_cell.angle_gamma   90.00
#
_symmetry.space_group_name_H-M   'P 1'
#
loop_
_entity.id
_entity.type
_entity.pdbx_description
1 polymer ?
#
loop_
_entity_poly.entity_id
_entity_poly.type
_entity_poly.pdbx_seq_one_letter_code
_entity_poly.pdbx_strand_id
1 'polypeptide(L)'
;MPDSIINSPDALLQAYSGKVRVRVGGLLLRDGAMLLASHRGLLPQGAPFWSPPGGGWQFGESIRQALVREFKEETGLTVHVGRFLHLHEFCRDELQALELFFEVLADDASQPALGHDPEHAPDQQILTELAWFSPRQLQQLPPAQVHPTLRHVLSPDDIFVPQVNFAQ
;
A
#
# COMPACT_ATOMS: atom_id res chain seq x y z
N MET A 1 -22.85 -24.02 -0.03
CA MET A 1 -21.97 -23.42 -1.02
C MET A 1 -22.07 -21.92 -0.93
N PRO A 2 -21.18 -21.24 -0.34
CA PRO A 2 -21.03 -19.83 -0.62
C PRO A 2 -19.53 -19.49 -0.73
N ASP A 3 -18.95 -19.52 -1.92
CA ASP A 3 -17.56 -19.08 -2.07
C ASP A 3 -17.30 -18.68 -3.52
N SER A 4 -17.64 -17.46 -3.87
CA SER A 4 -17.11 -16.85 -5.10
C SER A 4 -17.45 -15.37 -5.26
N ILE A 5 -17.30 -14.54 -4.20
CA ILE A 5 -17.71 -13.13 -4.27
C ILE A 5 -16.67 -12.16 -3.69
N ILE A 6 -15.36 -12.38 -3.81
CA ILE A 6 -14.41 -11.40 -3.26
C ILE A 6 -13.57 -10.68 -4.34
N ASN A 7 -13.98 -10.67 -5.58
CA ASN A 7 -13.24 -10.00 -6.66
C ASN A 7 -14.03 -8.92 -7.41
N SER A 8 -15.07 -8.39 -6.81
CA SER A 8 -15.77 -7.23 -7.35
C SER A 8 -15.60 -6.04 -6.41
N PRO A 9 -15.68 -4.79 -6.92
CA PRO A 9 -15.83 -3.62 -6.07
C PRO A 9 -16.91 -3.79 -5.00
N ASP A 10 -17.94 -4.57 -5.29
CA ASP A 10 -19.06 -4.88 -4.39
C ASP A 10 -18.63 -5.70 -3.16
N ALA A 11 -17.60 -6.55 -3.28
CA ALA A 11 -17.11 -7.33 -2.13
C ALA A 11 -16.31 -6.50 -1.14
N LEU A 12 -15.49 -5.57 -1.64
CA LEU A 12 -14.83 -4.57 -0.80
C LEU A 12 -15.86 -3.69 -0.09
N LEU A 13 -16.89 -3.25 -0.81
CA LEU A 13 -18.00 -2.50 -0.24
C LEU A 13 -18.70 -3.29 0.86
N GLN A 14 -19.03 -4.56 0.64
CA GLN A 14 -19.70 -5.39 1.64
C GLN A 14 -18.84 -5.63 2.90
N ALA A 15 -17.53 -5.83 2.72
CA ALA A 15 -16.62 -6.09 3.84
C ALA A 15 -16.36 -4.85 4.71
N TYR A 16 -16.30 -3.66 4.09
CA TYR A 16 -15.81 -2.45 4.74
C TYR A 16 -16.82 -1.29 4.78
N SER A 17 -17.99 -1.43 4.17
CA SER A 17 -19.07 -0.42 4.22
C SER A 17 -19.49 -0.12 5.67
N GLY A 18 -19.69 1.15 5.97
CA GLY A 18 -20.11 1.61 7.30
C GLY A 18 -19.07 1.48 8.41
N LYS A 19 -17.78 1.26 8.05
CA LYS A 19 -16.66 1.15 9.00
C LYS A 19 -15.51 2.05 8.56
N VAL A 20 -14.78 2.59 9.53
CA VAL A 20 -13.49 3.23 9.26
C VAL A 20 -12.40 2.16 9.32
N ARG A 21 -11.77 1.87 8.19
CA ARG A 21 -10.63 0.97 8.12
C ARG A 21 -9.35 1.74 8.44
N VAL A 22 -8.50 1.21 9.30
CA VAL A 22 -7.15 1.73 9.50
C VAL A 22 -6.16 0.85 8.75
N ARG A 23 -5.30 1.45 7.94
CA ARG A 23 -4.25 0.77 7.18
C ARG A 23 -2.88 1.33 7.55
N VAL A 24 -1.86 0.51 7.43
CA VAL A 24 -0.47 0.90 7.61
C VAL A 24 0.31 0.62 6.34
N GLY A 25 1.22 1.51 5.96
CA GLY A 25 2.08 1.36 4.80
C GLY A 25 3.51 1.79 5.10
N GLY A 26 4.46 1.23 4.37
CA GLY A 26 5.87 1.51 4.56
C GLY A 26 6.53 2.10 3.32
N LEU A 27 7.30 3.16 3.52
CA LEU A 27 8.11 3.80 2.51
C LEU A 27 9.55 3.29 2.63
N LEU A 28 9.91 2.34 1.76
CA LEU A 28 11.25 1.79 1.65
C LEU A 28 11.98 2.46 0.50
N LEU A 29 13.05 3.19 0.82
CA LEU A 29 13.93 3.83 -0.15
C LEU A 29 15.26 3.06 -0.24
N ARG A 30 15.68 2.77 -1.46
CA ARG A 30 17.00 2.18 -1.75
C ARG A 30 17.54 2.78 -3.05
N ASP A 31 18.78 3.24 -3.05
CA ASP A 31 19.47 3.82 -4.22
C ASP A 31 18.64 4.92 -4.94
N GLY A 32 17.92 5.73 -4.16
CA GLY A 32 17.07 6.81 -4.68
C GLY A 32 15.76 6.36 -5.31
N ALA A 33 15.40 5.08 -5.18
CA ALA A 33 14.13 4.54 -5.67
C ALA A 33 13.30 3.97 -4.51
N MET A 34 11.98 4.06 -4.65
CA MET A 34 11.00 3.50 -3.70
C MET A 34 10.49 2.15 -4.17
N LEU A 35 10.33 1.22 -3.24
CA LEU A 35 9.63 -0.03 -3.49
C LEU A 35 8.12 0.21 -3.44
N LEU A 36 7.44 -0.13 -4.52
CA LEU A 36 5.99 -0.06 -4.62
C LEU A 36 5.39 -1.41 -5.00
N ALA A 37 4.17 -1.61 -4.56
CA ALA A 37 3.34 -2.76 -4.86
C ALA A 37 2.22 -2.34 -5.81
N SER A 38 1.99 -3.14 -6.84
CA SER A 38 0.91 -2.96 -7.80
C SER A 38 -0.31 -3.77 -7.40
N HIS A 39 -1.45 -3.13 -7.40
CA HIS A 39 -2.75 -3.74 -7.11
C HIS A 39 -3.65 -3.64 -8.33
N ARG A 40 -4.28 -4.75 -8.70
CA ARG A 40 -5.31 -4.79 -9.75
C ARG A 40 -6.72 -4.68 -9.14
N GLY A 41 -7.68 -4.33 -9.97
CA GLY A 41 -9.09 -4.28 -9.57
C GLY A 41 -9.50 -3.01 -8.83
N LEU A 42 -8.56 -2.11 -8.52
CA LEU A 42 -8.85 -0.82 -7.90
C LEU A 42 -9.18 0.27 -8.93
N LEU A 43 -8.73 0.10 -10.15
CA LEU A 43 -8.95 1.03 -11.26
C LEU A 43 -9.70 0.36 -12.41
N PRO A 44 -10.43 1.14 -13.24
CA PRO A 44 -11.09 0.62 -14.42
C PRO A 44 -10.11 -0.05 -15.40
N GLN A 45 -10.62 -1.03 -16.18
CA GLN A 45 -9.87 -1.73 -17.23
C GLN A 45 -8.63 -2.48 -16.75
N GLY A 46 -8.55 -2.79 -15.44
CA GLY A 46 -7.42 -3.53 -14.87
C GLY A 46 -6.10 -2.73 -14.83
N ALA A 47 -6.16 -1.42 -14.94
CA ALA A 47 -4.98 -0.58 -14.79
C ALA A 47 -4.31 -0.80 -13.42
N PRO A 48 -2.95 -0.86 -13.37
CA PRO A 48 -2.24 -1.05 -12.11
C PRO A 48 -2.39 0.19 -11.22
N PHE A 49 -2.56 -0.04 -9.92
CA PHE A 49 -2.50 1.01 -8.91
C PHE A 49 -1.29 0.76 -8.02
N TRP A 50 -0.36 1.70 -8.03
CA TRP A 50 0.91 1.62 -7.31
C TRP A 50 0.82 2.34 -5.97
N SER A 51 1.13 1.61 -4.91
CA SER A 51 1.16 2.13 -3.54
C SER A 51 2.34 1.57 -2.75
N PRO A 52 2.75 2.22 -1.65
CA PRO A 52 3.69 1.60 -0.71
C PRO A 52 3.13 0.27 -0.20
N PRO A 53 3.97 -0.77 -0.01
CA PRO A 53 3.53 -2.03 0.58
C PRO A 53 2.91 -1.81 1.96
N GLY A 54 1.87 -2.57 2.26
CA GLY A 54 1.14 -2.48 3.52
C GLY A 54 -0.31 -2.90 3.41
N GLY A 55 -1.01 -2.94 4.54
CA GLY A 55 -2.38 -3.42 4.58
C GLY A 55 -3.14 -3.05 5.85
N GLY A 56 -4.12 -3.85 6.22
CA GLY A 56 -5.01 -3.55 7.34
C GLY A 56 -4.35 -3.76 8.70
N TRP A 57 -4.52 -2.79 9.59
CA TRP A 57 -4.16 -2.96 10.99
C TRP A 57 -5.21 -3.83 11.67
N GLN A 58 -4.79 -4.95 12.26
CA GLN A 58 -5.68 -5.93 12.88
C GLN A 58 -5.76 -5.73 14.39
N PHE A 59 -6.89 -6.14 14.96
CA PHE A 59 -7.06 -6.11 16.40
C PHE A 59 -6.07 -7.07 17.09
N GLY A 60 -5.41 -6.59 18.16
CA GLY A 60 -4.48 -7.39 18.96
C GLY A 60 -3.02 -7.25 18.56
N GLU A 61 -2.70 -6.55 17.46
CA GLU A 61 -1.33 -6.23 17.09
C GLU A 61 -1.03 -4.72 17.25
N SER A 62 0.23 -4.38 17.43
CA SER A 62 0.65 -2.98 17.35
C SER A 62 0.81 -2.54 15.89
N ILE A 63 0.79 -1.23 15.62
CA ILE A 63 1.05 -0.67 14.29
C ILE A 63 2.37 -1.20 13.71
N ARG A 64 3.43 -1.30 14.53
CA ARG A 64 4.73 -1.83 14.08
C ARG A 64 4.64 -3.29 13.68
N GLN A 65 3.92 -4.10 14.46
CA GLN A 65 3.72 -5.53 14.14
C GLN A 65 2.93 -5.69 12.85
N ALA A 66 1.85 -4.91 12.67
CA ALA A 66 1.07 -4.90 11.45
C ALA A 66 1.95 -4.60 10.22
N LEU A 67 2.75 -3.55 10.29
CA LEU A 67 3.58 -3.14 9.15
C LEU A 67 4.67 -4.16 8.82
N VAL A 68 5.32 -4.75 9.84
CA VAL A 68 6.32 -5.82 9.64
C VAL A 68 5.67 -7.06 9.02
N ARG A 69 4.47 -7.44 9.46
CA ARG A 69 3.70 -8.55 8.90
C ARG A 69 3.35 -8.31 7.44
N GLU A 70 2.75 -7.17 7.13
CA GLU A 70 2.34 -6.81 5.76
C GLU A 70 3.54 -6.77 4.80
N PHE A 71 4.65 -6.15 5.22
CA PHE A 71 5.87 -6.15 4.41
C PHE A 71 6.39 -7.57 4.14
N LYS A 72 6.35 -8.43 5.16
CA LYS A 72 6.78 -9.82 5.00
C LYS A 72 5.86 -10.59 4.05
N GLU A 73 4.56 -10.39 4.15
CA GLU A 73 3.55 -11.04 3.32
C GLU A 73 3.63 -10.58 1.87
N GLU A 74 3.71 -9.28 1.62
CA GLU A 74 3.70 -8.72 0.27
C GLU A 74 5.05 -8.75 -0.45
N THR A 75 6.15 -8.59 0.29
CA THR A 75 7.47 -8.37 -0.31
C THR A 75 8.53 -9.41 0.08
N GLY A 76 8.23 -10.30 1.02
CA GLY A 76 9.21 -11.21 1.59
C GLY A 76 10.28 -10.55 2.48
N LEU A 77 10.32 -9.23 2.56
CA LEU A 77 11.33 -8.49 3.34
C LEU A 77 10.96 -8.45 4.82
N THR A 78 11.97 -8.53 5.67
CA THR A 78 11.88 -8.17 7.08
C THR A 78 12.36 -6.73 7.23
N VAL A 79 11.52 -5.88 7.81
CA VAL A 79 11.79 -4.44 7.91
C VAL A 79 11.83 -3.96 9.35
N HIS A 80 12.56 -2.87 9.57
CA HIS A 80 12.51 -2.08 10.79
C HIS A 80 11.66 -0.83 10.54
N VAL A 81 10.67 -0.60 11.41
CA VAL A 81 9.77 0.54 11.28
C VAL A 81 10.40 1.77 11.94
N GLY A 82 10.62 2.79 11.14
CA GLY A 82 11.17 4.08 11.53
C GLY A 82 10.10 5.08 11.98
N ARG A 83 10.25 6.32 11.55
CA ARG A 83 9.39 7.43 11.92
C ARG A 83 8.06 7.43 11.14
N PHE A 84 7.04 8.01 11.73
CA PHE A 84 5.80 8.32 11.03
C PHE A 84 6.04 9.44 10.00
N LEU A 85 5.48 9.28 8.80
CA LEU A 85 5.68 10.23 7.70
C LEU A 85 4.38 10.87 7.25
N HIS A 86 3.37 10.07 6.86
CA HIS A 86 2.18 10.59 6.23
C HIS A 86 0.92 10.00 6.84
N LEU A 87 -0.12 10.83 6.88
CA LEU A 87 -1.50 10.43 7.10
C LEU A 87 -2.29 10.75 5.84
N HIS A 88 -3.01 9.77 5.34
CA HIS A 88 -3.95 9.94 4.23
C HIS A 88 -5.34 9.49 4.65
N GLU A 89 -6.31 10.39 4.54
CA GLU A 89 -7.72 10.05 4.69
C GLU A 89 -8.29 9.69 3.32
N PHE A 90 -8.83 8.50 3.22
CA PHE A 90 -9.56 8.03 2.06
C PHE A 90 -11.06 8.00 2.38
N CYS A 91 -11.84 8.67 1.55
CA CYS A 91 -13.28 8.66 1.65
C CYS A 91 -13.87 8.60 0.25
N ARG A 92 -14.56 7.52 -0.07
CA ARG A 92 -15.21 7.34 -1.37
C ARG A 92 -16.41 6.42 -1.23
N ASP A 93 -17.56 6.90 -1.65
CA ASP A 93 -18.82 6.18 -1.53
C ASP A 93 -19.07 5.73 -0.07
N GLU A 94 -19.21 4.45 0.18
CA GLU A 94 -19.38 3.87 1.52
C GLU A 94 -18.07 3.40 2.16
N LEU A 95 -16.93 3.63 1.49
CA LEU A 95 -15.61 3.24 1.98
C LEU A 95 -14.91 4.42 2.66
N GLN A 96 -14.41 4.17 3.85
CA GLN A 96 -13.62 5.13 4.60
C GLN A 96 -12.39 4.47 5.22
N ALA A 97 -11.23 5.11 5.07
CA ALA A 97 -10.00 4.61 5.66
C ALA A 97 -9.09 5.74 6.14
N LEU A 98 -8.31 5.45 7.18
CA LEU A 98 -7.13 6.20 7.56
C LEU A 98 -5.91 5.35 7.23
N GLU A 99 -5.00 5.91 6.45
CA GLU A 99 -3.77 5.27 6.03
C GLU A 99 -2.58 5.97 6.68
N LEU A 100 -1.80 5.22 7.42
CA LEU A 100 -0.65 5.69 8.20
C LEU A 100 0.62 5.18 7.54
N PHE A 101 1.46 6.07 7.03
CA PHE A 101 2.70 5.70 6.36
C PHE A 101 3.93 5.99 7.22
N PHE A 102 4.82 5.03 7.25
CA PHE A 102 6.06 5.08 8.04
C PHE A 102 7.27 4.86 7.14
N GLU A 103 8.38 5.48 7.50
CA GLU A 103 9.68 5.07 7.00
C GLU A 103 9.96 3.64 7.43
N VAL A 104 10.45 2.81 6.51
CA VAL A 104 10.92 1.47 6.82
C VAL A 104 12.30 1.25 6.27
N LEU A 105 13.09 0.45 6.98
CA LEU A 105 14.46 0.09 6.63
C LEU A 105 14.54 -1.43 6.48
N ALA A 106 15.17 -1.89 5.43
CA ALA A 106 15.49 -3.30 5.21
C ALA A 106 16.99 -3.47 5.00
N ASP A 107 17.49 -4.68 5.19
CA ASP A 107 18.87 -5.02 4.83
C ASP A 107 19.07 -4.82 3.32
N ASP A 108 20.11 -4.07 2.93
CA ASP A 108 20.40 -3.76 1.53
C ASP A 108 20.71 -5.01 0.69
N ALA A 109 21.19 -6.09 1.31
CA ALA A 109 21.42 -7.37 0.65
C ALA A 109 20.12 -8.13 0.36
N SER A 110 19.02 -7.82 1.06
CA SER A 110 17.74 -8.49 0.88
C SER A 110 17.06 -8.02 -0.40
N GLN A 111 16.59 -8.96 -1.22
CA GLN A 111 15.83 -8.66 -2.43
C GLN A 111 14.34 -8.87 -2.19
N PRO A 112 13.47 -7.94 -2.61
CA PRO A 112 12.04 -8.14 -2.54
C PRO A 112 11.62 -9.25 -3.51
N ALA A 113 10.69 -10.06 -3.07
CA ALA A 113 10.03 -11.08 -3.88
C ALA A 113 8.51 -10.92 -3.72
N LEU A 114 7.79 -10.94 -4.83
CA LEU A 114 6.34 -10.84 -4.82
C LEU A 114 5.77 -11.94 -3.92
N GLY A 115 5.12 -11.51 -2.86
CA GLY A 115 4.41 -12.38 -1.95
C GLY A 115 2.97 -12.63 -2.40
N HIS A 116 2.17 -13.06 -1.46
CA HIS A 116 0.74 -13.21 -1.67
C HIS A 116 0.01 -12.76 -0.40
N ASP A 117 -1.20 -12.25 -0.57
CA ASP A 117 -2.08 -11.91 0.53
C ASP A 117 -2.77 -13.21 1.03
N PRO A 118 -2.52 -13.65 2.27
CA PRO A 118 -3.13 -14.88 2.81
C PRO A 118 -4.65 -14.77 2.97
N GLU A 119 -5.21 -13.57 2.94
CA GLU A 119 -6.67 -13.34 2.97
C GLU A 119 -7.35 -13.66 1.62
N HIS A 120 -6.56 -13.88 0.55
CA HIS A 120 -7.07 -14.12 -0.79
C HIS A 120 -6.58 -15.48 -1.35
N ALA A 121 -7.46 -16.17 -2.05
CA ALA A 121 -7.08 -17.39 -2.76
C ALA A 121 -6.03 -17.10 -3.86
N PRO A 122 -5.21 -18.08 -4.27
CA PRO A 122 -4.13 -17.85 -5.24
C PRO A 122 -4.58 -17.24 -6.58
N ASP A 123 -5.77 -17.58 -7.04
CA ASP A 123 -6.39 -17.05 -8.27
C ASP A 123 -7.10 -15.70 -8.07
N GLN A 124 -7.20 -15.26 -6.82
CA GLN A 124 -7.88 -14.03 -6.41
C GLN A 124 -6.93 -12.97 -5.86
N GLN A 125 -5.63 -13.16 -6.02
CA GLN A 125 -4.63 -12.19 -5.57
C GLN A 125 -4.81 -10.86 -6.30
N ILE A 126 -4.90 -9.78 -5.52
CA ILE A 126 -4.95 -8.40 -6.05
C ILE A 126 -3.55 -7.81 -6.20
N LEU A 127 -2.59 -8.27 -5.39
CA LEU A 127 -1.18 -7.92 -5.50
C LEU A 127 -0.59 -8.61 -6.73
N THR A 128 -0.04 -7.83 -7.66
CA THR A 128 0.39 -8.35 -8.97
C THR A 128 1.86 -8.18 -9.28
N GLU A 129 2.49 -7.17 -8.70
CA GLU A 129 3.86 -6.82 -9.03
C GLU A 129 4.50 -6.00 -7.91
N LEU A 130 5.82 -6.15 -7.77
CA LEU A 130 6.68 -5.25 -7.00
C LEU A 130 7.67 -4.59 -7.94
N ALA A 131 7.86 -3.28 -7.80
CA ALA A 131 8.84 -2.56 -8.60
C ALA A 131 9.46 -1.40 -7.83
N TRP A 132 10.68 -1.05 -8.22
CA TRP A 132 11.39 0.13 -7.73
C TRP A 132 11.13 1.31 -8.65
N PHE A 133 10.68 2.42 -8.08
CA PHE A 133 10.40 3.65 -8.81
C PHE A 133 11.28 4.79 -8.31
N SER A 134 12.08 5.34 -9.19
CA SER A 134 12.66 6.67 -8.94
C SER A 134 11.57 7.75 -9.00
N PRO A 135 11.76 8.92 -8.38
CA PRO A 135 10.84 10.04 -8.48
C PRO A 135 10.47 10.40 -9.92
N ARG A 136 11.45 10.37 -10.83
CA ARG A 136 11.23 10.63 -12.24
C ARG A 136 10.27 9.62 -12.90
N GLN A 137 10.40 8.34 -12.57
CA GLN A 137 9.49 7.31 -13.10
C GLN A 137 8.07 7.47 -12.53
N LEU A 138 7.93 7.85 -11.25
CA LEU A 138 6.62 8.16 -10.64
C LEU A 138 5.91 9.30 -11.38
N GLN A 139 6.65 10.36 -11.75
CA GLN A 139 6.09 11.50 -12.49
C GLN A 139 5.62 11.14 -13.91
N GLN A 140 6.06 10.02 -14.46
CA GLN A 140 5.64 9.54 -15.78
C GLN A 140 4.36 8.68 -15.73
N LEU A 141 3.97 8.23 -14.55
CA LEU A 141 2.74 7.45 -14.39
C LEU A 141 1.51 8.37 -14.39
N PRO A 142 0.38 7.90 -14.93
CA PRO A 142 -0.88 8.60 -14.76
C PRO A 142 -1.18 8.83 -13.27
N PRO A 143 -1.56 10.05 -12.84
CA PRO A 143 -1.81 10.33 -11.43
C PRO A 143 -2.82 9.39 -10.76
N ALA A 144 -3.80 8.89 -11.52
CA ALA A 144 -4.78 7.93 -11.01
C ALA A 144 -4.16 6.57 -10.65
N GLN A 145 -3.02 6.22 -11.22
CA GLN A 145 -2.32 4.95 -10.97
C GLN A 145 -1.33 5.02 -9.81
N VAL A 146 -1.15 6.18 -9.19
CA VAL A 146 -0.20 6.39 -8.10
C VAL A 146 -0.94 6.82 -6.85
N HIS A 147 -0.58 6.22 -5.72
CA HIS A 147 -1.16 6.57 -4.42
C HIS A 147 -0.99 8.09 -4.16
N PRO A 148 -2.03 8.80 -3.68
CA PRO A 148 -2.00 10.25 -3.49
C PRO A 148 -0.81 10.77 -2.69
N THR A 149 -0.34 10.03 -1.67
CA THR A 149 0.82 10.42 -0.85
C THR A 149 2.14 10.49 -1.63
N LEU A 150 2.21 9.91 -2.82
CA LEU A 150 3.43 9.88 -3.63
C LEU A 150 3.42 10.87 -4.80
N ARG A 151 2.28 11.49 -5.10
CA ARG A 151 2.13 12.36 -6.27
C ARG A 151 2.98 13.64 -6.21
N HIS A 152 3.37 14.06 -4.99
CA HIS A 152 4.20 15.25 -4.77
C HIS A 152 5.71 14.95 -4.80
N VAL A 153 6.12 13.70 -4.87
CA VAL A 153 7.52 13.28 -4.78
C VAL A 153 8.24 13.64 -6.08
N LEU A 154 9.14 14.62 -6.02
CA LEU A 154 9.99 15.07 -7.13
C LEU A 154 11.45 14.65 -6.94
N SER A 155 11.85 14.44 -5.69
CA SER A 155 13.18 13.98 -5.30
C SER A 155 13.08 12.89 -4.23
N PRO A 156 14.13 12.08 -3.99
CA PRO A 156 14.10 11.08 -2.91
C PRO A 156 13.81 11.68 -1.52
N ASP A 157 14.27 12.89 -1.27
CA ASP A 157 14.09 13.56 0.04
C ASP A 157 12.63 13.97 0.30
N ASP A 158 11.84 14.19 -0.75
CA ASP A 158 10.43 14.58 -0.62
C ASP A 158 9.58 13.49 0.07
N ILE A 159 10.03 12.22 -0.01
CA ILE A 159 9.37 11.08 0.64
C ILE A 159 9.32 11.29 2.16
N PHE A 160 10.34 11.94 2.71
CA PHE A 160 10.51 12.13 4.15
C PHE A 160 9.89 13.43 4.67
N VAL A 161 9.27 14.21 3.80
CA VAL A 161 8.52 15.40 4.19
C VAL A 161 7.14 14.98 4.72
N PRO A 162 6.85 15.16 6.02
CA PRO A 162 5.57 14.75 6.58
C PRO A 162 4.39 15.42 5.88
N GLN A 163 3.34 14.65 5.62
CA GLN A 163 2.12 15.15 4.99
C GLN A 163 0.88 14.63 5.67
N VAL A 164 -0.14 15.46 5.68
CA VAL A 164 -1.51 15.09 6.08
C VAL A 164 -2.43 15.44 4.92
N ASN A 165 -3.07 14.44 4.34
CA ASN A 165 -4.00 14.59 3.24
C ASN A 165 -5.40 14.19 3.71
N PHE A 166 -6.28 15.16 3.83
CA PHE A 166 -7.68 14.93 4.15
C PHE A 166 -8.50 14.69 2.88
N ALA A 167 -9.53 13.86 2.98
CA ALA A 167 -10.54 13.71 1.95
C ALA A 167 -11.28 15.04 1.74
N GLN A 168 -11.64 15.34 0.49
CA GLN A 168 -12.40 16.53 0.10
C GLN A 168 -13.83 16.15 -0.22
#